data_bf8204587d1b440d453650e3c4e484f9
#
_entry.id   bf8204587d1b440d453650e3c4e484f9
#
_cell.length_a   1.000
_cell.length_b   1.000
_cell.length_c   1.000
_cell.angle_alpha   90.00
_cell.angle_beta   90.00
_cell.angle_gamma   90.00
#
_symmetry.space_group_name_H-M   'P 1'
#
loop_
_entity.id
_entity.type
_entity.pdbx_description
1 polymer ?
#
loop_
_entity_poly.entity_id
_entity_poly.type
_entity_poly.pdbx_seq_one_letter_code
_entity_poly.pdbx_strand_id
1 'polypeptide(L)'
;MGESVPTGVYVILATLAIALISVTGMWLYRWFETLYPLITIHEYERAVRYVKGRLEGVVEPGQFRYRASTTQLATIDMREQTVIVPGQEILSSDSLGFKISLQANYRIADPVKSQSVVSNYFITLYADIHAASRAVVETMTGDEILANRAAIGSKVEAVVKENAARYGIEIVSLTVRDCMLPGNLKQIYAKVAEAKQEGLAALERARGESAALRSLANAARAMENNPNLSYLRLLQTIEKNGGSSMFVLPPALGELVRPVQAKAKHQHPDESTD
;
A
#
# COMPACT_ATOMS: atom_id res chain seq x y z
N MET A 1 54.51 -68.09 50.87
CA MET A 1 54.25 -68.12 49.40
C MET A 1 53.34 -66.93 49.07
N GLY A 2 53.94 -65.84 48.64
CA GLY A 2 53.19 -64.71 48.16
C GLY A 2 53.11 -64.83 46.65
N GLU A 3 51.95 -65.19 46.09
CA GLU A 3 51.71 -65.16 44.65
C GLU A 3 51.70 -63.70 44.18
N SER A 4 52.75 -63.34 43.43
CA SER A 4 52.83 -62.05 42.76
C SER A 4 51.78 -62.02 41.66
N VAL A 5 50.74 -61.23 41.83
CA VAL A 5 49.73 -60.96 40.75
C VAL A 5 50.46 -60.50 39.50
N PRO A 6 50.23 -61.16 38.35
CA PRO A 6 50.97 -60.81 37.11
C PRO A 6 50.69 -59.36 36.72
N THR A 7 51.75 -58.64 36.31
CA THR A 7 51.70 -57.20 35.91
C THR A 7 50.63 -56.84 34.90
N GLY A 8 50.21 -57.78 34.03
CA GLY A 8 49.08 -57.65 33.14
C GLY A 8 47.72 -57.40 33.80
N VAL A 9 47.50 -57.97 34.97
CA VAL A 9 46.23 -57.76 35.71
C VAL A 9 46.10 -56.30 36.22
N TYR A 10 47.22 -55.72 36.68
CA TYR A 10 47.24 -54.31 37.13
C TYR A 10 47.00 -53.34 35.95
N VAL A 11 47.50 -53.63 34.75
CA VAL A 11 47.27 -52.84 33.55
C VAL A 11 45.78 -52.90 33.17
N ILE A 12 45.16 -54.07 33.15
CA ILE A 12 43.72 -54.25 32.87
C ILE A 12 42.86 -53.51 33.90
N LEU A 13 43.18 -53.63 35.21
CA LEU A 13 42.44 -52.93 36.25
C LEU A 13 42.59 -51.41 36.14
N ALA A 14 43.76 -50.92 35.79
CA ALA A 14 43.99 -49.48 35.59
C ALA A 14 43.22 -48.94 34.36
N THR A 15 43.18 -49.66 33.22
CA THR A 15 42.38 -49.28 32.03
C THR A 15 40.89 -49.29 32.33
N LEU A 16 40.39 -50.30 33.07
CA LEU A 16 38.97 -50.33 33.46
C LEU A 16 38.62 -49.19 34.44
N ALA A 17 39.53 -48.87 35.38
CA ALA A 17 39.31 -47.73 36.28
C ALA A 17 39.26 -46.41 35.52
N ILE A 18 40.15 -46.16 34.56
CA ILE A 18 40.15 -44.96 33.71
C ILE A 18 38.89 -44.91 32.87
N ALA A 19 38.43 -46.02 32.28
CA ALA A 19 37.21 -46.09 31.53
C ALA A 19 35.97 -45.78 32.40
N LEU A 20 35.93 -46.30 33.60
CA LEU A 20 34.85 -46.03 34.58
C LEU A 20 34.81 -44.57 35.00
N ILE A 21 35.98 -43.97 35.27
CA ILE A 21 36.09 -42.54 35.63
C ILE A 21 35.67 -41.67 34.46
N SER A 22 36.01 -41.99 33.21
CA SER A 22 35.61 -41.24 32.02
C SER A 22 34.10 -41.32 31.76
N VAL A 23 33.50 -42.50 31.92
CA VAL A 23 32.04 -42.69 31.78
C VAL A 23 31.27 -41.96 32.86
N THR A 24 31.71 -42.07 34.13
CA THR A 24 31.06 -41.35 35.24
C THR A 24 31.26 -39.85 35.13
N GLY A 25 32.41 -39.37 34.68
CA GLY A 25 32.66 -37.95 34.41
C GLY A 25 31.78 -37.41 33.30
N MET A 26 31.64 -38.15 32.18
CA MET A 26 30.73 -37.77 31.10
C MET A 26 29.27 -37.74 31.51
N TRP A 27 28.85 -38.71 32.36
CA TRP A 27 27.48 -38.77 32.88
C TRP A 27 27.18 -37.60 33.82
N LEU A 28 28.11 -37.25 34.72
CA LEU A 28 28.03 -36.09 35.62
C LEU A 28 28.01 -34.78 34.85
N TYR A 29 28.81 -34.65 33.77
CA TYR A 29 28.85 -33.47 32.92
C TYR A 29 27.49 -33.28 32.24
N ARG A 30 26.93 -34.32 31.62
CA ARG A 30 25.59 -34.27 30.98
C ARG A 30 24.49 -33.95 31.99
N TRP A 31 24.57 -34.51 33.17
CA TRP A 31 23.62 -34.23 34.25
C TRP A 31 23.70 -32.76 34.71
N PHE A 32 24.89 -32.19 34.78
CA PHE A 32 25.10 -30.77 35.09
C PHE A 32 24.57 -29.86 33.98
N GLU A 33 24.78 -30.18 32.71
CA GLU A 33 24.20 -29.42 31.57
C GLU A 33 22.67 -29.45 31.57
N THR A 34 22.08 -30.57 31.91
CA THR A 34 20.62 -30.68 32.03
C THR A 34 20.07 -29.84 33.17
N LEU A 35 20.83 -29.72 34.27
CA LEU A 35 20.42 -28.96 35.47
C LEU A 35 20.62 -27.46 35.28
N TYR A 36 21.65 -27.06 34.53
CA TYR A 36 22.03 -25.66 34.26
C TYR A 36 22.19 -25.39 32.77
N PRO A 37 21.08 -25.40 31.99
CA PRO A 37 21.16 -25.11 30.58
C PRO A 37 21.63 -23.68 30.33
N LEU A 38 22.36 -23.51 29.23
CA LEU A 38 22.79 -22.24 28.73
C LEU A 38 21.76 -21.72 27.71
N ILE A 39 21.27 -20.52 27.88
CA ILE A 39 20.41 -19.84 26.94
C ILE A 39 21.12 -18.58 26.42
N THR A 40 21.01 -18.33 25.12
CA THR A 40 21.46 -17.11 24.48
C THR A 40 20.24 -16.28 24.10
N ILE A 41 20.16 -15.06 24.62
CA ILE A 41 19.13 -14.08 24.29
C ILE A 41 19.75 -13.08 23.31
N HIS A 42 19.19 -12.97 22.11
CA HIS A 42 19.70 -12.08 21.08
C HIS A 42 19.33 -10.63 21.37
N GLU A 43 19.99 -9.65 20.69
CA GLU A 43 19.73 -8.21 20.88
C GLU A 43 18.29 -7.82 20.61
N TYR A 44 17.64 -8.50 19.66
CA TYR A 44 16.25 -8.27 19.28
C TYR A 44 15.24 -9.01 20.15
N GLU A 45 15.70 -9.77 21.14
CA GLU A 45 14.88 -10.56 22.07
C GLU A 45 14.97 -10.01 23.49
N ARG A 46 13.93 -10.23 24.26
CA ARG A 46 13.91 -10.07 25.71
C ARG A 46 13.34 -11.35 26.32
N ALA A 47 13.86 -11.75 27.44
CA ALA A 47 13.32 -12.91 28.18
C ALA A 47 12.63 -12.46 29.45
N VAL A 48 11.40 -12.90 29.65
CA VAL A 48 10.69 -12.75 30.92
C VAL A 48 11.04 -13.93 31.79
N ARG A 49 11.61 -13.66 33.01
CA ARG A 49 12.07 -14.65 33.95
C ARG A 49 11.04 -14.92 35.03
N TYR A 50 10.68 -16.17 35.15
CA TYR A 50 9.83 -16.67 36.22
C TYR A 50 10.66 -17.60 37.16
N VAL A 51 10.69 -17.30 38.45
CA VAL A 51 11.36 -18.12 39.44
C VAL A 51 10.32 -18.69 40.36
N LYS A 52 10.27 -20.03 40.45
CA LYS A 52 9.27 -20.76 41.24
C LYS A 52 7.83 -20.30 40.96
N GLY A 53 7.52 -20.00 39.67
CA GLY A 53 6.21 -19.52 39.24
C GLY A 53 5.92 -18.02 39.47
N ARG A 54 6.87 -17.28 40.07
CA ARG A 54 6.73 -15.84 40.29
C ARG A 54 7.52 -15.06 39.23
N LEU A 55 6.92 -14.02 38.69
CA LEU A 55 7.59 -13.09 37.82
C LEU A 55 8.69 -12.34 38.59
N GLU A 56 9.92 -12.42 38.11
CA GLU A 56 11.06 -11.73 38.73
C GLU A 56 11.47 -10.49 37.94
N GLY A 57 11.39 -10.54 36.60
CA GLY A 57 11.70 -9.40 35.74
C GLY A 57 12.06 -9.78 34.32
N VAL A 58 12.61 -8.81 33.59
CA VAL A 58 13.09 -8.95 32.22
C VAL A 58 14.59 -9.14 32.21
N VAL A 59 15.06 -10.10 31.45
CA VAL A 59 16.49 -10.38 31.23
C VAL A 59 16.91 -9.74 29.93
N GLU A 60 17.99 -8.94 30.00
CA GLU A 60 18.63 -8.27 28.86
C GLU A 60 19.32 -9.27 27.92
N PRO A 61 19.69 -8.86 26.70
CA PRO A 61 20.44 -9.69 25.77
C PRO A 61 21.77 -10.17 26.35
N GLY A 62 22.12 -11.39 26.04
CA GLY A 62 23.36 -12.00 26.52
C GLY A 62 23.25 -13.51 26.68
N GLN A 63 24.28 -14.09 27.25
CA GLN A 63 24.36 -15.51 27.47
C GLN A 63 24.26 -15.80 28.97
N PHE A 64 23.25 -16.58 29.35
CA PHE A 64 22.92 -16.84 30.76
C PHE A 64 22.82 -18.34 31.04
N ARG A 65 23.30 -18.76 32.20
CA ARG A 65 22.98 -20.07 32.75
C ARG A 65 21.88 -19.93 33.81
N TYR A 66 20.91 -20.79 33.74
CA TYR A 66 19.82 -20.78 34.72
C TYR A 66 19.49 -22.20 35.23
N ARG A 67 18.88 -22.30 36.37
CA ARG A 67 18.49 -23.57 36.93
C ARG A 67 17.13 -23.99 36.38
N ALA A 68 17.11 -24.97 35.46
CA ALA A 68 15.89 -25.41 34.74
C ALA A 68 14.77 -25.89 35.70
N SER A 69 15.12 -26.45 36.87
CA SER A 69 14.12 -26.95 37.82
C SER A 69 13.32 -25.86 38.54
N THR A 70 13.83 -24.61 38.60
CA THR A 70 13.21 -23.54 39.40
C THR A 70 12.93 -22.28 38.58
N THR A 71 13.54 -22.16 37.41
CA THR A 71 13.46 -20.95 36.57
C THR A 71 12.91 -21.29 35.20
N GLN A 72 11.96 -20.51 34.75
CA GLN A 72 11.38 -20.55 33.41
C GLN A 72 11.68 -19.23 32.69
N LEU A 73 12.11 -19.29 31.45
CA LEU A 73 12.39 -18.13 30.62
C LEU A 73 11.46 -18.15 29.39
N ALA A 74 10.70 -17.08 29.21
CA ALA A 74 9.88 -16.88 28.05
C ALA A 74 10.54 -15.81 27.15
N THR A 75 11.13 -16.21 26.03
CA THR A 75 11.75 -15.29 25.07
C THR A 75 10.69 -14.65 24.18
N ILE A 76 10.83 -13.36 23.95
CA ILE A 76 9.89 -12.52 23.19
C ILE A 76 10.71 -11.71 22.19
N ASP A 77 10.29 -11.75 20.91
CA ASP A 77 10.86 -10.94 19.84
C ASP A 77 10.31 -9.51 19.90
N MET A 78 11.20 -8.53 20.06
CA MET A 78 10.87 -7.11 20.17
C MET A 78 10.78 -6.38 18.82
N ARG A 79 11.10 -7.07 17.73
CA ARG A 79 11.05 -6.49 16.38
C ARG A 79 9.61 -6.17 15.97
N GLU A 80 9.50 -5.29 15.00
CA GLU A 80 8.22 -5.01 14.35
C GLU A 80 7.69 -6.25 13.64
N GLN A 81 6.44 -6.57 13.91
CA GLN A 81 5.73 -7.72 13.35
C GLN A 81 4.47 -7.25 12.65
N THR A 82 4.04 -8.01 11.65
CA THR A 82 2.84 -7.70 10.88
C THR A 82 1.75 -8.72 11.17
N VAL A 83 0.55 -8.24 11.49
CA VAL A 83 -0.66 -9.04 11.54
C VAL A 83 -1.59 -8.66 10.41
N ILE A 84 -2.11 -9.66 9.71
CA ILE A 84 -3.09 -9.49 8.64
C ILE A 84 -4.42 -10.04 9.14
N VAL A 85 -5.44 -9.18 9.16
CA VAL A 85 -6.82 -9.57 9.44
C VAL A 85 -7.53 -9.75 8.11
N PRO A 86 -7.89 -10.99 7.73
CA PRO A 86 -8.57 -11.27 6.49
C PRO A 86 -9.93 -10.59 6.45
N GLY A 87 -10.35 -10.24 5.24
CA GLY A 87 -11.59 -9.51 5.03
C GLY A 87 -12.82 -10.29 5.48
N GLN A 88 -13.57 -9.67 6.37
CA GLN A 88 -14.90 -10.11 6.79
C GLN A 88 -15.96 -9.18 6.23
N GLU A 89 -17.14 -9.71 6.00
CA GLU A 89 -18.28 -8.92 5.56
C GLU A 89 -18.86 -8.16 6.77
N ILE A 90 -18.83 -6.83 6.66
CA ILE A 90 -19.33 -5.90 7.68
C ILE A 90 -20.37 -5.00 7.00
N LEU A 91 -21.48 -4.77 7.67
CA LEU A 91 -22.53 -3.86 7.20
C LEU A 91 -22.18 -2.43 7.62
N SER A 92 -22.30 -1.49 6.68
CA SER A 92 -22.23 -0.06 6.96
C SER A 92 -23.56 0.46 7.56
N SER A 93 -23.60 1.73 7.98
CA SER A 93 -24.79 2.37 8.55
C SER A 93 -26.00 2.36 7.60
N ASP A 94 -25.77 2.35 6.29
CA ASP A 94 -26.78 2.25 5.21
C ASP A 94 -27.06 0.82 4.76
N SER A 95 -26.69 -0.18 5.58
CA SER A 95 -26.91 -1.61 5.34
C SER A 95 -26.22 -2.17 4.08
N LEU A 96 -25.16 -1.53 3.59
CA LEU A 96 -24.34 -2.06 2.53
C LEU A 96 -23.25 -2.98 3.09
N GLY A 97 -23.11 -4.19 2.53
CA GLY A 97 -22.07 -5.13 2.92
C GLY A 97 -20.71 -4.75 2.30
N PHE A 98 -19.70 -4.62 3.12
CA PHE A 98 -18.30 -4.41 2.68
C PHE A 98 -17.41 -5.52 3.19
N LYS A 99 -16.56 -6.05 2.33
CA LYS A 99 -15.50 -6.97 2.75
C LYS A 99 -14.21 -6.18 2.91
N ILE A 100 -13.81 -5.98 4.17
CA ILE A 100 -12.65 -5.15 4.51
C ILE A 100 -11.56 -6.02 5.13
N SER A 101 -10.34 -5.97 4.59
CA SER A 101 -9.14 -6.57 5.17
C SER A 101 -8.21 -5.48 5.69
N LEU A 102 -7.62 -5.74 6.85
CA LEU A 102 -6.73 -4.82 7.54
C LEU A 102 -5.34 -5.45 7.70
N GLN A 103 -4.35 -4.59 7.74
CA GLN A 103 -2.98 -4.94 8.07
C GLN A 103 -2.51 -3.99 9.16
N ALA A 104 -1.98 -4.55 10.26
CA ALA A 104 -1.37 -3.77 11.31
C ALA A 104 0.07 -4.20 11.53
N ASN A 105 0.96 -3.22 11.65
CA ASN A 105 2.32 -3.40 12.09
C ASN A 105 2.37 -3.02 13.57
N TYR A 106 2.92 -3.92 14.36
CA TYR A 106 3.02 -3.74 15.80
C TYR A 106 4.37 -4.21 16.33
N ARG A 107 4.74 -3.71 17.50
CA ARG A 107 5.89 -4.20 18.26
C ARG A 107 5.51 -4.38 19.73
N ILE A 108 6.24 -5.23 20.42
CA ILE A 108 6.04 -5.44 21.84
C ILE A 108 6.83 -4.34 22.56
N ALA A 109 6.12 -3.44 23.26
CA ALA A 109 6.74 -2.37 24.03
C ALA A 109 7.08 -2.83 25.46
N ASP A 110 6.18 -3.62 26.06
CA ASP A 110 6.36 -4.15 27.43
C ASP A 110 6.21 -5.67 27.42
N PRO A 111 7.34 -6.40 27.45
CA PRO A 111 7.32 -7.86 27.43
C PRO A 111 6.65 -8.49 28.66
N VAL A 112 6.66 -7.81 29.81
CA VAL A 112 6.00 -8.29 31.01
C VAL A 112 4.49 -8.26 30.86
N LYS A 113 3.95 -7.13 30.40
CA LYS A 113 2.50 -7.00 30.19
C LYS A 113 1.99 -7.96 29.12
N SER A 114 2.77 -8.17 28.05
CA SER A 114 2.36 -9.06 26.95
C SER A 114 2.21 -10.53 27.39
N GLN A 115 2.86 -10.92 28.49
CA GLN A 115 2.79 -12.29 29.03
C GLN A 115 1.90 -12.41 30.26
N SER A 116 1.68 -11.32 31.01
CA SER A 116 0.96 -11.38 32.31
C SER A 116 -0.50 -10.92 32.22
N VAL A 117 -0.83 -10.01 31.31
CA VAL A 117 -2.16 -9.42 31.21
C VAL A 117 -3.11 -10.28 30.38
N VAL A 118 -2.61 -10.89 29.31
CA VAL A 118 -3.40 -11.73 28.38
C VAL A 118 -2.71 -13.07 28.18
N SER A 119 -3.48 -14.12 27.94
CA SER A 119 -2.95 -15.46 27.69
C SER A 119 -2.20 -15.56 26.37
N ASN A 120 -2.65 -14.83 25.36
CA ASN A 120 -2.02 -14.75 24.03
C ASN A 120 -2.30 -13.37 23.42
N TYR A 121 -1.27 -12.54 23.42
CA TYR A 121 -1.36 -11.18 22.93
C TYR A 121 -1.71 -11.11 21.43
N PHE A 122 -1.25 -12.09 20.63
CA PHE A 122 -1.51 -12.10 19.19
C PHE A 122 -3.00 -12.34 18.89
N ILE A 123 -3.61 -13.31 19.58
CA ILE A 123 -5.05 -13.60 19.44
C ILE A 123 -5.88 -12.43 19.94
N THR A 124 -5.48 -11.81 21.05
CA THR A 124 -6.19 -10.65 21.62
C THR A 124 -6.10 -9.45 20.68
N LEU A 125 -4.91 -9.15 20.16
CA LEU A 125 -4.71 -8.06 19.19
C LEU A 125 -5.54 -8.29 17.93
N TYR A 126 -5.55 -9.52 17.42
CA TYR A 126 -6.37 -9.88 16.26
C TYR A 126 -7.86 -9.63 16.52
N ALA A 127 -8.36 -10.04 17.69
CA ALA A 127 -9.74 -9.82 18.07
C ALA A 127 -10.08 -8.34 18.26
N ASP A 128 -9.18 -7.56 18.85
CA ASP A 128 -9.34 -6.11 19.04
C ASP A 128 -9.40 -5.37 17.69
N ILE A 129 -8.51 -5.69 16.75
CA ILE A 129 -8.53 -5.12 15.40
C ILE A 129 -9.86 -5.45 14.72
N HIS A 130 -10.30 -6.69 14.84
CA HIS A 130 -11.54 -7.16 14.26
C HIS A 130 -12.77 -6.43 14.86
N ALA A 131 -12.85 -6.31 16.18
CA ALA A 131 -13.95 -5.61 16.86
C ALA A 131 -13.94 -4.12 16.54
N ALA A 132 -12.79 -3.47 16.57
CA ALA A 132 -12.63 -2.06 16.24
C ALA A 132 -13.01 -1.77 14.76
N SER A 133 -12.61 -2.65 13.83
CA SER A 133 -12.97 -2.49 12.42
C SER A 133 -14.48 -2.52 12.20
N ARG A 134 -15.17 -3.46 12.86
CA ARG A 134 -16.62 -3.55 12.82
C ARG A 134 -17.28 -2.30 13.39
N ALA A 135 -16.88 -1.88 14.59
CA ALA A 135 -17.46 -0.70 15.25
C ALA A 135 -17.28 0.58 14.41
N VAL A 136 -16.13 0.77 13.77
CA VAL A 136 -15.88 1.94 12.90
C VAL A 136 -16.72 1.88 11.63
N VAL A 137 -16.78 0.73 10.96
CA VAL A 137 -17.49 0.59 9.67
C VAL A 137 -19.00 0.72 9.85
N GLU A 138 -19.58 0.19 10.93
CA GLU A 138 -21.00 0.31 11.26
C GLU A 138 -21.46 1.77 11.48
N THR A 139 -20.54 2.68 11.81
CA THR A 139 -20.83 4.13 11.96
C THR A 139 -20.68 4.93 10.68
N MET A 140 -20.11 4.37 9.61
CA MET A 140 -19.83 5.05 8.35
C MET A 140 -20.84 4.66 7.27
N THR A 141 -21.12 5.61 6.35
CA THR A 141 -21.93 5.33 5.16
C THR A 141 -21.07 4.66 4.07
N GLY A 142 -21.73 3.94 3.14
CA GLY A 142 -21.03 3.30 2.03
C GLY A 142 -20.21 4.26 1.17
N ASP A 143 -20.75 5.45 0.92
CA ASP A 143 -20.05 6.50 0.16
C ASP A 143 -18.82 7.02 0.90
N GLU A 144 -18.87 7.21 2.22
CA GLU A 144 -17.70 7.60 3.02
C GLU A 144 -16.61 6.54 3.03
N ILE A 145 -17.00 5.27 3.12
CA ILE A 145 -16.07 4.12 3.07
C ILE A 145 -15.32 4.08 1.73
N LEU A 146 -16.03 4.32 0.64
CA LEU A 146 -15.44 4.31 -0.72
C LEU A 146 -14.57 5.53 -0.98
N ALA A 147 -15.00 6.71 -0.51
CA ALA A 147 -14.31 7.98 -0.74
C ALA A 147 -13.00 8.07 0.06
N ASN A 148 -12.96 7.55 1.31
CA ASN A 148 -11.82 7.77 2.19
C ASN A 148 -11.42 6.52 2.99
N ARG A 149 -10.78 5.58 2.32
CA ARG A 149 -10.27 4.34 2.94
C ARG A 149 -9.22 4.60 4.03
N ALA A 150 -8.42 5.66 3.88
CA ALA A 150 -7.40 6.02 4.85
C ALA A 150 -8.02 6.43 6.20
N ALA A 151 -9.15 7.11 6.19
CA ALA A 151 -9.87 7.50 7.40
C ALA A 151 -10.33 6.30 8.23
N ILE A 152 -10.68 5.18 7.58
CA ILE A 152 -11.05 3.94 8.28
C ILE A 152 -9.83 3.42 9.05
N GLY A 153 -8.67 3.34 8.38
CA GLY A 153 -7.41 2.89 9.01
C GLY A 153 -7.08 3.71 10.25
N SER A 154 -7.10 5.04 10.14
CA SER A 154 -6.79 5.95 11.25
C SER A 154 -7.77 5.86 12.41
N LYS A 155 -9.07 5.71 12.15
CA LYS A 155 -10.09 5.55 13.19
C LYS A 155 -9.93 4.21 13.93
N VAL A 156 -9.70 3.13 13.19
CA VAL A 156 -9.46 1.80 13.77
C VAL A 156 -8.16 1.79 14.57
N GLU A 157 -7.10 2.41 14.04
CA GLU A 157 -5.81 2.53 14.74
C GLU A 157 -5.95 3.23 16.09
N ALA A 158 -6.71 4.32 16.16
CA ALA A 158 -6.92 5.06 17.41
C ALA A 158 -7.54 4.18 18.50
N VAL A 159 -8.56 3.39 18.16
CA VAL A 159 -9.25 2.48 19.09
C VAL A 159 -8.35 1.32 19.49
N VAL A 160 -7.68 0.69 18.51
CA VAL A 160 -6.81 -0.48 18.79
C VAL A 160 -5.59 -0.08 19.60
N LYS A 161 -5.02 1.10 19.36
CA LYS A 161 -3.86 1.61 20.07
C LYS A 161 -4.10 1.75 21.58
N GLU A 162 -5.28 2.22 21.97
CA GLU A 162 -5.65 2.32 23.38
C GLU A 162 -5.77 0.94 24.03
N ASN A 163 -6.43 -0.01 23.37
CA ASN A 163 -6.58 -1.38 23.88
C ASN A 163 -5.23 -2.11 23.92
N ALA A 164 -4.43 -2.03 22.87
CA ALA A 164 -3.14 -2.71 22.75
C ALA A 164 -2.12 -2.25 23.83
N ALA A 165 -2.14 -0.98 24.20
CA ALA A 165 -1.29 -0.44 25.25
C ALA A 165 -1.54 -1.11 26.61
N ARG A 166 -2.74 -1.61 26.90
CA ARG A 166 -3.09 -2.28 28.15
C ARG A 166 -2.30 -3.56 28.34
N TYR A 167 -2.02 -4.29 27.28
CA TYR A 167 -1.23 -5.53 27.31
C TYR A 167 0.15 -5.37 26.69
N GLY A 168 0.69 -4.15 26.68
CA GLY A 168 2.08 -3.86 26.36
C GLY A 168 2.46 -3.95 24.88
N ILE A 169 1.50 -3.81 23.96
CA ILE A 169 1.73 -3.75 22.52
C ILE A 169 1.59 -2.32 22.03
N GLU A 170 2.52 -1.91 21.20
CA GLU A 170 2.50 -0.63 20.48
C GLU A 170 2.17 -0.87 19.01
N ILE A 171 1.10 -0.22 18.54
CA ILE A 171 0.74 -0.21 17.13
C ILE A 171 1.57 0.86 16.43
N VAL A 172 2.37 0.45 15.45
CA VAL A 172 3.19 1.33 14.61
C VAL A 172 2.36 1.95 13.50
N SER A 173 1.58 1.11 12.81
CA SER A 173 0.66 1.55 11.76
C SER A 173 -0.46 0.54 11.56
N LEU A 174 -1.64 1.04 11.19
CA LEU A 174 -2.77 0.23 10.81
C LEU A 174 -3.37 0.77 9.51
N THR A 175 -3.45 -0.08 8.50
CA THR A 175 -3.90 0.29 7.16
C THR A 175 -4.98 -0.65 6.65
N VAL A 176 -5.88 -0.11 5.83
CA VAL A 176 -6.82 -0.92 5.06
C VAL A 176 -6.08 -1.50 3.86
N ARG A 177 -5.98 -2.81 3.82
CA ARG A 177 -5.34 -3.52 2.70
C ARG A 177 -6.28 -3.60 1.51
N ASP A 178 -7.48 -4.14 1.72
CA ASP A 178 -8.48 -4.30 0.68
C ASP A 178 -9.88 -3.90 1.20
N CYS A 179 -10.67 -3.28 0.34
CA CYS A 179 -12.07 -2.96 0.58
C CYS A 179 -12.87 -3.36 -0.66
N MET A 180 -13.68 -4.40 -0.55
CA MET A 180 -14.43 -4.98 -1.66
C MET A 180 -15.93 -4.87 -1.41
N LEU A 181 -16.67 -4.48 -2.45
CA LEU A 181 -18.13 -4.54 -2.48
C LEU A 181 -18.59 -5.89 -3.06
N PRO A 182 -19.76 -6.37 -2.64
CA PRO A 182 -20.46 -7.47 -3.32
C PRO A 182 -20.67 -7.17 -4.81
N GLY A 183 -20.62 -8.22 -5.64
CA GLY A 183 -20.63 -8.07 -7.10
C GLY A 183 -21.80 -7.31 -7.68
N ASN A 184 -23.01 -7.48 -7.13
CA ASN A 184 -24.22 -6.76 -7.51
C ASN A 184 -24.12 -5.24 -7.23
N LEU A 185 -23.65 -4.85 -6.07
CA LEU A 185 -23.43 -3.44 -5.70
C LEU A 185 -22.32 -2.82 -6.53
N LYS A 186 -21.23 -3.55 -6.78
CA LYS A 186 -20.13 -3.10 -7.65
C LYS A 186 -20.63 -2.69 -9.03
N GLN A 187 -21.56 -3.45 -9.63
CA GLN A 187 -22.15 -3.11 -10.93
C GLN A 187 -23.00 -1.83 -10.88
N ILE A 188 -23.77 -1.64 -9.81
CA ILE A 188 -24.59 -0.43 -9.64
C ILE A 188 -23.71 0.81 -9.49
N TYR A 189 -22.70 0.75 -8.61
CA TYR A 189 -21.75 1.85 -8.44
C TYR A 189 -20.93 2.14 -9.70
N ALA A 190 -20.56 1.11 -10.48
CA ALA A 190 -19.88 1.28 -11.76
C ALA A 190 -20.76 2.06 -12.74
N LYS A 191 -22.07 1.73 -12.87
CA LYS A 191 -23.00 2.46 -13.73
C LYS A 191 -23.21 3.91 -13.29
N VAL A 192 -23.30 4.16 -11.98
CA VAL A 192 -23.43 5.53 -11.44
C VAL A 192 -22.17 6.34 -11.74
N ALA A 193 -20.98 5.74 -11.56
CA ALA A 193 -19.72 6.39 -11.88
C ALA A 193 -19.58 6.68 -13.37
N GLU A 194 -19.97 5.75 -14.24
CA GLU A 194 -20.00 5.91 -15.70
C GLU A 194 -20.92 7.05 -16.10
N ALA A 195 -22.17 7.06 -15.64
CA ALA A 195 -23.14 8.13 -15.91
C ALA A 195 -22.64 9.51 -15.45
N LYS A 196 -21.98 9.57 -14.28
CA LYS A 196 -21.36 10.82 -13.79
C LYS A 196 -20.23 11.30 -14.70
N GLN A 197 -19.36 10.38 -15.15
CA GLN A 197 -18.27 10.71 -16.07
C GLN A 197 -18.78 11.15 -17.45
N GLU A 198 -19.82 10.48 -17.97
CA GLU A 198 -20.47 10.88 -19.22
C GLU A 198 -21.09 12.28 -19.10
N GLY A 199 -21.76 12.58 -17.99
CA GLY A 199 -22.30 13.91 -17.71
C GLY A 199 -21.22 15.00 -17.66
N LEU A 200 -20.09 14.74 -17.01
CA LEU A 200 -18.96 15.66 -16.98
C LEU A 200 -18.34 15.84 -18.37
N ALA A 201 -18.17 14.76 -19.13
CA ALA A 201 -17.64 14.81 -20.49
C ALA A 201 -18.57 15.58 -21.43
N ALA A 202 -19.90 15.41 -21.31
CA ALA A 202 -20.88 16.16 -22.08
C ALA A 202 -20.84 17.67 -21.75
N LEU A 203 -20.71 18.00 -20.45
CA LEU A 203 -20.55 19.39 -20.00
C LEU A 203 -19.30 20.05 -20.58
N GLU A 204 -18.15 19.36 -20.50
CA GLU A 204 -16.89 19.88 -21.05
C GLU A 204 -16.94 20.00 -22.58
N ARG A 205 -17.60 19.06 -23.25
CA ARG A 205 -17.83 19.14 -24.71
C ARG A 205 -18.68 20.36 -25.07
N ALA A 206 -19.80 20.59 -24.36
CA ALA A 206 -20.66 21.74 -24.57
C ALA A 206 -19.95 23.07 -24.29
N ARG A 207 -19.09 23.12 -23.25
CA ARG A 207 -18.22 24.27 -22.97
C ARG A 207 -17.22 24.53 -24.11
N GLY A 208 -16.59 23.48 -24.61
CA GLY A 208 -15.68 23.53 -25.73
C GLY A 208 -16.35 24.04 -27.01
N GLU A 209 -17.53 23.53 -27.33
CA GLU A 209 -18.34 23.99 -28.49
C GLU A 209 -18.75 25.46 -28.35
N SER A 210 -19.20 25.86 -27.14
CA SER A 210 -19.53 27.26 -26.88
C SER A 210 -18.32 28.19 -27.01
N ALA A 211 -17.14 27.76 -26.55
CA ALA A 211 -15.91 28.52 -26.73
C ALA A 211 -15.48 28.61 -28.19
N ALA A 212 -15.60 27.51 -28.95
CA ALA A 212 -15.32 27.48 -30.38
C ALA A 212 -16.26 28.41 -31.17
N LEU A 213 -17.56 28.37 -30.87
CA LEU A 213 -18.55 29.28 -31.51
C LEU A 213 -18.26 30.75 -31.19
N ARG A 214 -17.88 31.08 -29.93
CA ARG A 214 -17.47 32.45 -29.59
C ARG A 214 -16.22 32.88 -30.36
N SER A 215 -15.23 32.00 -30.49
CA SER A 215 -14.01 32.24 -31.23
C SER A 215 -14.30 32.46 -32.72
N LEU A 216 -15.18 31.64 -33.31
CA LEU A 216 -15.64 31.81 -34.68
C LEU A 216 -16.42 33.13 -34.91
N ALA A 217 -17.32 33.46 -33.97
CA ALA A 217 -18.07 34.74 -34.04
C ALA A 217 -17.14 35.97 -33.95
N ASN A 218 -16.12 35.91 -33.06
CA ASN A 218 -15.12 36.97 -32.97
C ASN A 218 -14.25 37.07 -34.24
N ALA A 219 -13.87 35.92 -34.82
CA ALA A 219 -13.14 35.87 -36.07
C ALA A 219 -13.98 36.45 -37.22
N ALA A 220 -15.28 36.11 -37.30
CA ALA A 220 -16.20 36.65 -38.31
C ALA A 220 -16.30 38.17 -38.20
N ARG A 221 -16.50 38.72 -37.00
CA ARG A 221 -16.52 40.21 -36.79
C ARG A 221 -15.21 40.87 -37.21
N ALA A 222 -14.05 40.23 -36.89
CA ALA A 222 -12.75 40.75 -37.30
C ALA A 222 -12.59 40.77 -38.85
N MET A 223 -13.18 39.79 -39.54
CA MET A 223 -13.17 39.73 -41.01
C MET A 223 -14.11 40.73 -41.65
N GLU A 224 -15.28 41.04 -41.07
CA GLU A 224 -16.19 42.12 -41.53
C GLU A 224 -15.50 43.47 -41.51
N ASN A 225 -14.68 43.75 -40.49
CA ASN A 225 -13.95 45.01 -40.36
C ASN A 225 -12.68 45.11 -41.24
N ASN A 226 -12.19 43.99 -41.80
CA ASN A 226 -10.98 43.96 -42.62
C ASN A 226 -11.04 42.86 -43.69
N PRO A 227 -11.45 43.21 -44.92
CA PRO A 227 -11.60 42.26 -46.04
C PRO A 227 -10.31 41.49 -46.38
N ASN A 228 -9.14 42.10 -46.15
CA ASN A 228 -7.86 41.46 -46.47
C ASN A 228 -7.59 40.22 -45.58
N LEU A 229 -8.15 40.18 -44.36
CA LEU A 229 -8.05 39.00 -43.48
C LEU A 229 -8.83 37.81 -44.03
N SER A 230 -9.94 38.06 -44.75
CA SER A 230 -10.72 37.00 -45.39
C SER A 230 -9.92 36.33 -46.52
N TYR A 231 -9.16 37.11 -47.28
CA TYR A 231 -8.25 36.59 -48.32
C TYR A 231 -7.15 35.72 -47.75
N LEU A 232 -6.48 36.20 -46.72
CA LEU A 232 -5.41 35.42 -46.04
C LEU A 232 -5.94 34.10 -45.46
N ARG A 233 -7.12 34.13 -44.88
CA ARG A 233 -7.77 32.93 -44.34
C ARG A 233 -8.14 31.92 -45.43
N LEU A 234 -8.63 32.41 -46.59
CA LEU A 234 -8.92 31.58 -47.74
C LEU A 234 -7.64 30.90 -48.26
N LEU A 235 -6.56 31.66 -48.44
CA LEU A 235 -5.26 31.12 -48.84
C LEU A 235 -4.73 30.07 -47.88
N GLN A 236 -4.77 30.31 -46.56
CA GLN A 236 -4.37 29.34 -45.55
C GLN A 236 -5.22 28.06 -45.58
N THR A 237 -6.52 28.17 -45.86
CA THR A 237 -7.42 27.03 -45.97
C THR A 237 -7.12 26.17 -47.18
N ILE A 238 -6.79 26.81 -48.31
CA ILE A 238 -6.38 26.14 -49.57
C ILE A 238 -5.04 25.42 -49.36
N GLU A 239 -4.07 26.06 -48.71
CA GLU A 239 -2.76 25.50 -48.43
C GLU A 239 -2.86 24.28 -47.51
N LYS A 240 -3.69 24.34 -46.46
CA LYS A 240 -3.87 23.28 -45.50
C LYS A 240 -4.61 22.05 -46.05
N ASN A 241 -5.46 22.23 -47.05
CA ASN A 241 -6.26 21.14 -47.65
C ASN A 241 -5.62 20.52 -48.92
N GLY A 242 -4.36 20.85 -49.23
CA GLY A 242 -3.59 20.16 -50.29
C GLY A 242 -4.22 20.16 -51.70
N GLY A 243 -4.91 21.22 -52.06
CA GLY A 243 -5.31 21.49 -53.48
C GLY A 243 -6.47 20.67 -54.05
N SER A 244 -7.20 19.87 -53.28
CA SER A 244 -8.26 18.97 -53.78
C SER A 244 -9.67 19.29 -53.26
N SER A 245 -9.95 20.53 -52.87
CA SER A 245 -11.28 20.93 -52.35
C SER A 245 -11.99 21.83 -53.32
N MET A 246 -13.20 21.42 -53.73
CA MET A 246 -14.09 22.24 -54.56
C MET A 246 -14.73 23.33 -53.66
N PHE A 247 -14.28 24.57 -53.82
CA PHE A 247 -14.86 25.70 -53.10
C PHE A 247 -16.01 26.30 -53.89
N VAL A 248 -17.23 26.22 -53.38
CA VAL A 248 -18.36 27.01 -53.85
C VAL A 248 -18.28 28.38 -53.19
N LEU A 249 -17.78 29.38 -53.92
CA LEU A 249 -17.76 30.75 -53.42
C LEU A 249 -19.17 31.36 -53.52
N PRO A 250 -19.67 32.00 -52.44
CA PRO A 250 -20.90 32.77 -52.51
C PRO A 250 -20.78 33.92 -53.57
N PRO A 251 -21.85 34.28 -54.27
CA PRO A 251 -21.82 35.28 -55.37
C PRO A 251 -21.22 36.64 -54.99
N ALA A 252 -21.35 37.04 -53.72
CA ALA A 252 -20.79 38.28 -53.17
C ALA A 252 -19.26 38.36 -53.19
N LEU A 253 -18.55 37.19 -53.15
CA LEU A 253 -17.09 37.12 -53.21
C LEU A 253 -16.56 36.96 -54.65
N GLY A 254 -17.41 36.61 -55.60
CA GLY A 254 -17.05 36.47 -57.03
C GLY A 254 -16.62 37.77 -57.66
N GLU A 255 -17.13 38.94 -57.24
CA GLU A 255 -16.74 40.27 -57.77
C GLU A 255 -15.30 40.67 -57.30
N LEU A 256 -14.79 40.13 -56.20
CA LEU A 256 -13.47 40.45 -55.73
C LEU A 256 -12.33 39.63 -56.38
N VAL A 257 -12.70 38.66 -57.22
CA VAL A 257 -11.73 37.77 -57.92
C VAL A 257 -11.72 38.11 -59.45
N ARG A 258 -12.13 39.31 -59.85
CA ARG A 258 -11.92 39.74 -61.25
C ARG A 258 -10.41 39.91 -61.50
N PRO A 259 -9.82 39.17 -62.45
CA PRO A 259 -8.42 39.39 -62.79
C PRO A 259 -8.32 40.84 -63.39
N VAL A 260 -7.35 41.59 -62.85
CA VAL A 260 -6.94 42.88 -63.41
C VAL A 260 -6.43 42.60 -64.84
N GLN A 261 -7.27 42.79 -65.86
CA GLN A 261 -6.81 42.79 -67.26
C GLN A 261 -5.84 43.94 -67.40
N ALA A 262 -4.56 43.63 -67.55
CA ALA A 262 -3.53 44.56 -67.91
C ALA A 262 -3.90 45.08 -69.35
N LYS A 263 -4.22 46.37 -69.45
CA LYS A 263 -4.35 47.09 -70.71
C LYS A 263 -3.01 47.07 -71.47
N ALA A 264 -2.81 46.08 -72.33
CA ALA A 264 -1.75 46.13 -73.32
C ALA A 264 -2.09 47.23 -74.32
N LYS A 265 -1.42 48.35 -74.25
CA LYS A 265 -1.37 49.38 -75.18
C LYS A 265 -0.64 48.86 -76.44
N HIS A 266 -1.38 48.50 -77.49
CA HIS A 266 -0.84 48.36 -78.84
C HIS A 266 -0.54 49.77 -79.37
N GLN A 267 0.69 50.14 -79.43
CA GLN A 267 1.22 51.18 -80.30
C GLN A 267 1.71 50.47 -81.58
N HIS A 268 1.00 50.70 -82.62
CA HIS A 268 1.43 50.44 -84.00
C HIS A 268 2.16 51.69 -84.45
N PRO A 269 3.34 51.63 -85.02
CA PRO A 269 3.83 52.66 -85.89
C PRO A 269 3.53 52.26 -87.33
N ASP A 270 2.81 53.16 -88.01
CA ASP A 270 2.78 53.26 -89.42
C ASP A 270 4.19 53.52 -89.97
N GLU A 271 4.57 52.80 -90.99
CA GLU A 271 5.61 53.23 -91.90
C GLU A 271 5.13 52.95 -93.30
N SER A 272 4.76 54.03 -93.93
CA SER A 272 4.57 54.17 -95.34
C SER A 272 5.92 54.53 -96.02
N THR A 273 6.02 54.13 -97.23
CA THR A 273 6.77 54.67 -98.37
C THR A 273 7.86 53.81 -98.96
N ASP A 274 7.71 53.63 -100.11
CA ASP A 274 8.24 53.60 -101.47
C ASP A 274 8.67 52.26 -101.96
#